data_42674571d6623a789b826c8649e96fa6
#
_entry.id   42674571d6623a789b826c8649e96fa6
#
_cell.length_a   1.000
_cell.length_b   1.000
_cell.length_c   1.000
_cell.angle_alpha   90.00
_cell.angle_beta   90.00
_cell.angle_gamma   90.00
#
_symmetry.space_group_name_H-M   'P 1'
#
loop_
_entity.id
_entity.type
_entity.pdbx_description
1 polymer ?
#
loop_
_entity_poly.entity_id
_entity_poly.type
_entity_poly.pdbx_seq_one_letter_code
_entity_poly.pdbx_strand_id
1 'polypeptide(L)'
;MKMNKKITAFLLVTALVSFGAGVARADDPLDAATQARIDRFEKGPATIDVSKYPQGIQDNYEIFQQKCTQCHKLSRPINSDYALPDEWSRYVKRMMHKPGSGIDSTGGKKIYEFLVYDSSVRKKAMIDDRLAKLSAEDQTAAKAKIKEVHDAYDNK
;
A
#
# COMPACT_ATOMS: atom_id res chain seq x y z
N MET A 1 16.27 -60.23 -55.44
CA MET A 1 17.13 -59.35 -54.61
C MET A 1 16.24 -58.60 -53.68
N LYS A 2 16.10 -58.99 -52.40
CA LYS A 2 15.14 -58.45 -51.43
C LYS A 2 15.83 -57.36 -50.53
N MET A 3 15.41 -56.12 -50.62
CA MET A 3 15.88 -55.07 -49.73
C MET A 3 14.98 -54.98 -48.53
N ASN A 4 15.50 -55.29 -47.34
CA ASN A 4 14.81 -55.05 -46.06
C ASN A 4 15.05 -53.63 -45.60
N LYS A 5 13.99 -52.83 -45.56
CA LYS A 5 14.00 -51.54 -44.90
C LYS A 5 13.61 -51.68 -43.41
N LYS A 6 14.58 -51.57 -42.54
CA LYS A 6 14.35 -51.47 -41.10
C LYS A 6 13.95 -49.98 -40.77
N ILE A 7 12.71 -49.78 -40.40
CA ILE A 7 12.21 -48.47 -39.91
C ILE A 7 12.45 -48.45 -38.42
N THR A 8 13.40 -47.63 -37.98
CA THR A 8 13.65 -47.35 -36.56
C THR A 8 12.72 -46.24 -36.13
N ALA A 9 11.72 -46.58 -35.33
CA ALA A 9 10.82 -45.59 -34.73
C ALA A 9 11.55 -44.91 -33.54
N PHE A 10 11.76 -43.60 -33.66
CA PHE A 10 12.31 -42.78 -32.60
C PHE A 10 11.13 -42.21 -31.79
N LEU A 11 10.90 -42.74 -30.60
CA LEU A 11 9.92 -42.24 -29.66
C LEU A 11 10.47 -40.99 -28.99
N LEU A 12 9.98 -39.83 -29.40
CA LEU A 12 10.19 -38.55 -28.75
C LEU A 12 9.25 -38.47 -27.53
N VAL A 13 9.81 -38.69 -26.35
CA VAL A 13 9.11 -38.41 -25.08
C VAL A 13 9.23 -36.91 -24.80
N THR A 14 8.21 -36.17 -25.13
CA THR A 14 8.07 -34.74 -24.69
C THR A 14 7.58 -34.72 -23.24
N ALA A 15 8.49 -34.45 -22.30
CA ALA A 15 8.15 -34.15 -20.93
C ALA A 15 7.51 -32.75 -20.86
N LEU A 16 6.19 -32.71 -20.70
CA LEU A 16 5.47 -31.47 -20.34
C LEU A 16 5.83 -31.12 -18.89
N VAL A 17 6.72 -30.17 -18.70
CA VAL A 17 6.94 -29.52 -17.41
C VAL A 17 5.80 -28.53 -17.21
N SER A 18 4.76 -28.93 -16.46
CA SER A 18 3.69 -28.07 -16.03
C SER A 18 4.24 -27.10 -14.97
N PHE A 19 4.58 -25.88 -15.37
CA PHE A 19 4.82 -24.78 -14.43
C PHE A 19 3.46 -24.38 -13.84
N GLY A 20 3.11 -24.98 -12.71
CA GLY A 20 1.97 -24.55 -11.91
C GLY A 20 2.30 -23.20 -11.28
N ALA A 21 1.90 -22.08 -11.93
CA ALA A 21 1.84 -20.80 -11.26
C ALA A 21 0.75 -20.90 -10.19
N GLY A 22 1.15 -21.08 -8.93
CA GLY A 22 0.25 -21.04 -7.79
C GLY A 22 -0.38 -19.64 -7.72
N VAL A 23 -1.68 -19.54 -8.04
CA VAL A 23 -2.45 -18.34 -7.84
C VAL A 23 -2.67 -18.22 -6.33
N ALA A 24 -1.96 -17.30 -5.66
CA ALA A 24 -2.18 -17.00 -4.26
C ALA A 24 -3.66 -16.63 -4.04
N ARG A 25 -4.35 -17.41 -3.20
CA ARG A 25 -5.74 -17.14 -2.82
C ARG A 25 -5.78 -16.06 -1.76
N ALA A 26 -6.88 -15.29 -1.73
CA ALA A 26 -7.09 -14.23 -0.76
C ALA A 26 -7.07 -14.72 0.70
N ASP A 27 -7.21 -16.01 0.92
CA ASP A 27 -7.25 -16.69 2.22
C ASP A 27 -5.92 -17.38 2.61
N ASP A 28 -4.85 -17.23 1.81
CA ASP A 28 -3.55 -17.78 2.17
C ASP A 28 -3.02 -17.06 3.42
N PRO A 29 -2.50 -17.79 4.42
CA PRO A 29 -1.93 -17.17 5.61
C PRO A 29 -0.79 -16.23 5.22
N LEU A 30 -0.74 -15.09 5.90
CA LEU A 30 0.33 -14.11 5.71
C LEU A 30 1.69 -14.78 6.00
N ASP A 31 2.70 -14.46 5.22
CA ASP A 31 4.05 -14.88 5.54
C ASP A 31 4.50 -14.31 6.90
N ALA A 32 5.40 -15.02 7.57
CA ALA A 32 5.83 -14.70 8.93
C ALA A 32 6.44 -13.28 9.05
N ALA A 33 7.14 -12.80 8.02
CA ALA A 33 7.74 -11.47 8.03
C ALA A 33 6.67 -10.39 7.93
N THR A 34 5.66 -10.59 7.08
CA THR A 34 4.51 -9.69 6.97
C THR A 34 3.69 -9.68 8.27
N GLN A 35 3.45 -10.84 8.89
CA GLN A 35 2.75 -10.91 10.16
C GLN A 35 3.53 -10.17 11.26
N ALA A 36 4.81 -10.42 11.42
CA ALA A 36 5.66 -9.75 12.41
C ALA A 36 5.68 -8.22 12.23
N ARG A 37 5.65 -7.75 10.98
CA ARG A 37 5.56 -6.31 10.66
C ARG A 37 4.22 -5.72 11.09
N ILE A 38 3.12 -6.42 10.84
CA ILE A 38 1.78 -6.02 11.28
C ILE A 38 1.72 -5.96 12.80
N ASP A 39 2.22 -6.98 13.50
CA ASP A 39 2.23 -7.05 14.96
C ASP A 39 3.03 -5.88 15.56
N ARG A 40 4.14 -5.51 14.93
CA ARG A 40 4.93 -4.34 15.34
C ARG A 40 4.12 -3.05 15.22
N PHE A 41 3.40 -2.84 14.10
CA PHE A 41 2.58 -1.64 13.91
C PHE A 41 1.41 -1.57 14.89
N GLU A 42 0.81 -2.72 15.20
CA GLU A 42 -0.36 -2.79 16.10
C GLU A 42 -0.02 -2.58 17.58
N LYS A 43 1.26 -2.63 17.95
CA LYS A 43 1.75 -2.29 19.30
C LYS A 43 1.83 -0.79 19.55
N GLY A 44 1.87 0.03 18.52
CA GLY A 44 1.92 1.49 18.64
C GLY A 44 0.55 2.11 18.95
N PRO A 45 0.50 3.45 19.13
CA PRO A 45 -0.74 4.17 19.41
C PRO A 45 -1.77 3.98 18.29
N ALA A 46 -3.03 3.90 18.69
CA ALA A 46 -4.16 3.76 17.76
C ALA A 46 -4.86 5.08 17.46
N THR A 47 -4.38 6.19 18.02
CA THR A 47 -4.92 7.54 17.83
C THR A 47 -3.81 8.53 17.56
N ILE A 48 -4.17 9.64 16.92
CA ILE A 48 -3.30 10.78 16.64
C ILE A 48 -3.96 12.03 17.26
N ASP A 49 -3.20 12.87 17.90
CA ASP A 49 -3.66 14.21 18.26
C ASP A 49 -3.61 15.11 17.03
N VAL A 50 -4.79 15.39 16.48
CA VAL A 50 -4.98 16.25 15.31
C VAL A 50 -5.48 17.64 15.67
N SER A 51 -5.53 18.00 16.95
CA SER A 51 -6.11 19.27 17.43
C SER A 51 -5.43 20.51 16.84
N LYS A 52 -4.19 20.38 16.39
CA LYS A 52 -3.40 21.45 15.77
C LYS A 52 -3.43 21.43 14.24
N TYR A 53 -4.14 20.48 13.64
CA TYR A 53 -4.26 20.41 12.19
C TYR A 53 -5.40 21.31 11.70
N PRO A 54 -5.38 21.76 10.44
CA PRO A 54 -6.51 22.48 9.85
C PRO A 54 -7.80 21.68 9.97
N GLN A 55 -8.95 22.37 10.13
CA GLN A 55 -10.23 21.71 10.35
C GLN A 55 -10.55 20.66 9.27
N GLY A 56 -10.33 20.96 8.01
CA GLY A 56 -10.57 20.00 6.92
C GLY A 56 -9.71 18.73 7.01
N ILE A 57 -8.53 18.79 7.62
CA ILE A 57 -7.71 17.60 7.89
C ILE A 57 -8.24 16.84 9.11
N GLN A 58 -8.76 17.54 10.13
CA GLN A 58 -9.45 16.90 11.25
C GLN A 58 -10.70 16.14 10.77
N ASP A 59 -11.50 16.75 9.89
CA ASP A 59 -12.67 16.12 9.27
C ASP A 59 -12.26 14.85 8.44
N ASN A 60 -11.14 14.93 7.73
CA ASN A 60 -10.60 13.78 6.99
C ASN A 60 -10.09 12.68 7.93
N TYR A 61 -9.58 13.03 9.11
CA TYR A 61 -9.20 12.07 10.14
C TYR A 61 -10.42 11.29 10.67
N GLU A 62 -11.55 11.93 10.87
CA GLU A 62 -12.79 11.26 11.27
C GLU A 62 -13.21 10.20 10.21
N ILE A 63 -13.13 10.56 8.92
CA ILE A 63 -13.41 9.62 7.83
C ILE A 63 -12.42 8.45 7.85
N PHE A 64 -11.12 8.75 8.03
CA PHE A 64 -10.11 7.70 8.17
C PHE A 64 -10.42 6.76 9.34
N GLN A 65 -10.79 7.29 10.52
CA GLN A 65 -11.18 6.49 11.67
C GLN A 65 -12.39 5.61 11.34
N GLN A 66 -13.46 6.20 10.82
CA GLN A 66 -14.70 5.50 10.52
C GLN A 66 -14.51 4.34 9.52
N LYS A 67 -13.70 4.57 8.47
CA LYS A 67 -13.53 3.59 7.39
C LYS A 67 -12.50 2.52 7.73
N CYS A 68 -11.38 2.88 8.35
CA CYS A 68 -10.29 1.93 8.56
C CYS A 68 -10.51 0.99 9.76
N THR A 69 -11.33 1.37 10.75
CA THR A 69 -11.64 0.51 11.91
C THR A 69 -12.54 -0.67 11.58
N GLN A 70 -13.15 -0.69 10.40
CA GLN A 70 -14.06 -1.76 10.01
C GLN A 70 -13.37 -3.12 9.83
N CYS A 71 -12.07 -3.15 9.54
CA CYS A 71 -11.35 -4.37 9.22
C CYS A 71 -10.09 -4.61 10.08
N HIS A 72 -9.49 -3.58 10.64
CA HIS A 72 -8.26 -3.70 11.45
C HIS A 72 -8.09 -2.48 12.37
N LYS A 73 -7.15 -2.58 13.33
CA LYS A 73 -6.83 -1.48 14.24
C LYS A 73 -6.22 -0.30 13.48
N LEU A 74 -6.53 0.93 13.91
CA LEU A 74 -5.93 2.15 13.38
C LEU A 74 -4.42 2.24 13.61
N SER A 75 -3.91 1.61 14.67
CA SER A 75 -2.47 1.50 14.91
C SER A 75 -1.70 0.96 13.71
N ARG A 76 -2.31 0.07 12.90
CA ARG A 76 -1.67 -0.51 11.73
C ARG A 76 -1.27 0.53 10.67
N PRO A 77 -2.14 1.37 10.10
CA PRO A 77 -1.74 2.44 9.21
C PRO A 77 -0.96 3.57 9.92
N ILE A 78 -1.36 3.97 11.14
CA ILE A 78 -0.72 5.07 11.89
C ILE A 78 0.78 4.80 12.10
N ASN A 79 1.15 3.58 12.51
CA ASN A 79 2.53 3.22 12.82
C ASN A 79 3.25 2.49 11.69
N SER A 80 2.63 2.43 10.50
CA SER A 80 3.24 1.79 9.33
C SER A 80 4.52 2.51 8.88
N ASP A 81 5.32 1.79 8.11
CA ASP A 81 6.53 2.33 7.47
C ASP A 81 6.22 3.18 6.22
N TYR A 82 4.96 3.52 5.96
CA TYR A 82 4.57 4.41 4.86
C TYR A 82 4.69 5.87 5.29
N ALA A 83 5.25 6.69 4.40
CA ALA A 83 5.43 8.12 4.61
C ALA A 83 5.22 8.96 3.35
N LEU A 84 5.62 8.45 2.17
CA LEU A 84 5.55 9.18 0.92
C LEU A 84 4.15 9.13 0.28
N PRO A 85 3.75 10.17 -0.48
CA PRO A 85 2.45 10.24 -1.15
C PRO A 85 2.13 9.02 -2.02
N ASP A 86 3.10 8.50 -2.77
CA ASP A 86 2.89 7.34 -3.63
C ASP A 86 2.68 6.04 -2.84
N GLU A 87 3.32 5.90 -1.67
CA GLU A 87 3.09 4.79 -0.78
C GLU A 87 1.66 4.82 -0.25
N TRP A 88 1.18 5.98 0.18
CA TRP A 88 -0.18 6.18 0.64
C TRP A 88 -1.21 6.00 -0.47
N SER A 89 -0.93 6.49 -1.68
CA SER A 89 -1.80 6.26 -2.82
C SER A 89 -2.01 4.77 -3.09
N ARG A 90 -0.93 3.98 -3.12
CA ARG A 90 -1.02 2.53 -3.30
C ARG A 90 -1.72 1.83 -2.14
N TYR A 91 -1.48 2.28 -0.91
CA TYR A 91 -2.13 1.74 0.27
C TYR A 91 -3.64 1.97 0.24
N VAL A 92 -4.08 3.21 0.05
CA VAL A 92 -5.50 3.58 0.03
C VAL A 92 -6.23 2.87 -1.11
N LYS A 93 -5.67 2.86 -2.33
CA LYS A 93 -6.24 2.11 -3.46
C LYS A 93 -6.44 0.63 -3.10
N ARG A 94 -5.46 -0.01 -2.48
CA ARG A 94 -5.56 -1.40 -2.05
C ARG A 94 -6.68 -1.61 -1.02
N MET A 95 -6.88 -0.67 -0.08
CA MET A 95 -7.97 -0.73 0.89
C MET A 95 -9.34 -0.53 0.22
N MET A 96 -9.46 0.40 -0.73
CA MET A 96 -10.69 0.61 -1.49
C MET A 96 -11.16 -0.65 -2.24
N HIS A 97 -10.22 -1.47 -2.72
CA HIS A 97 -10.53 -2.71 -3.46
C HIS A 97 -10.79 -3.93 -2.56
N LYS A 98 -10.73 -3.79 -1.23
CA LYS A 98 -11.07 -4.89 -0.33
C LYS A 98 -12.60 -5.10 -0.30
N PRO A 99 -13.07 -6.35 -0.39
CA PRO A 99 -14.50 -6.64 -0.25
C PRO A 99 -15.07 -6.02 1.03
N GLY A 100 -16.20 -5.32 0.91
CA GLY A 100 -16.86 -4.69 2.05
C GLY A 100 -16.19 -3.45 2.63
N SER A 101 -15.15 -2.89 1.99
CA SER A 101 -14.44 -1.71 2.52
C SER A 101 -15.32 -0.46 2.66
N GLY A 102 -16.35 -0.33 1.82
CA GLY A 102 -17.22 0.84 1.80
C GLY A 102 -16.50 2.18 1.58
N ILE A 103 -15.28 2.14 1.02
CA ILE A 103 -14.48 3.34 0.72
C ILE A 103 -14.68 3.67 -0.76
N ASP A 104 -15.45 4.71 -1.05
CA ASP A 104 -15.62 5.27 -2.39
C ASP A 104 -14.44 6.17 -2.78
N SER A 105 -14.48 6.72 -3.99
CA SER A 105 -13.43 7.62 -4.50
C SER A 105 -13.26 8.89 -3.66
N THR A 106 -14.35 9.45 -3.16
CA THR A 106 -14.33 10.65 -2.31
C THR A 106 -13.71 10.35 -0.95
N GLY A 107 -14.15 9.29 -0.29
CA GLY A 107 -13.58 8.84 0.98
C GLY A 107 -12.11 8.46 0.84
N GLY A 108 -11.75 7.75 -0.23
CA GLY A 108 -10.36 7.40 -0.53
C GLY A 108 -9.46 8.61 -0.70
N LYS A 109 -9.92 9.66 -1.41
CA LYS A 109 -9.21 10.93 -1.55
C LYS A 109 -8.97 11.59 -0.19
N LYS A 110 -10.01 11.73 0.64
CA LYS A 110 -9.92 12.33 1.97
C LYS A 110 -8.97 11.58 2.91
N ILE A 111 -9.05 10.24 2.91
CA ILE A 111 -8.13 9.39 3.66
C ILE A 111 -6.67 9.59 3.19
N TYR A 112 -6.44 9.64 1.88
CA TYR A 112 -5.12 9.88 1.31
C TYR A 112 -4.56 11.24 1.73
N GLU A 113 -5.34 12.30 1.61
CA GLU A 113 -4.93 13.66 1.98
C GLU A 113 -4.60 13.76 3.47
N PHE A 114 -5.41 13.16 4.35
CA PHE A 114 -5.09 13.05 5.77
C PHE A 114 -3.76 12.33 6.00
N LEU A 115 -3.54 11.16 5.40
CA LEU A 115 -2.33 10.36 5.61
C LEU A 115 -1.06 11.05 5.08
N VAL A 116 -1.16 11.79 3.98
CA VAL A 116 -0.04 12.60 3.44
C VAL A 116 0.26 13.77 4.37
N TYR A 117 -0.77 14.52 4.78
CA TYR A 117 -0.62 15.65 5.71
C TYR A 117 0.01 15.20 7.03
N ASP A 118 -0.59 14.20 7.68
CA ASP A 118 -0.12 13.65 8.94
C ASP A 118 1.32 13.13 8.86
N SER A 119 1.68 12.44 7.77
CA SER A 119 3.04 11.97 7.57
C SER A 119 4.04 13.11 7.43
N SER A 120 3.68 14.21 6.77
CA SER A 120 4.55 15.38 6.63
C SER A 120 4.83 16.07 7.97
N VAL A 121 3.91 15.95 8.93
CA VAL A 121 4.06 16.49 10.28
C VAL A 121 4.77 15.50 11.21
N ARG A 122 4.26 14.28 11.34
CA ARG A 122 4.74 13.31 12.35
C ARG A 122 5.90 12.44 11.88
N LYS A 123 6.02 12.18 10.58
CA LYS A 123 7.02 11.25 10.01
C LYS A 123 8.08 11.98 9.19
N LYS A 124 8.37 13.26 9.49
CA LYS A 124 9.30 14.09 8.71
C LYS A 124 10.64 13.41 8.48
N ALA A 125 11.28 12.89 9.51
CA ALA A 125 12.58 12.21 9.39
C ALA A 125 12.52 10.98 8.46
N MET A 126 11.40 10.24 8.47
CA MET A 126 11.20 9.11 7.56
C MET A 126 11.01 9.58 6.12
N ILE A 127 10.30 10.69 5.90
CA ILE A 127 10.15 11.30 4.56
C ILE A 127 11.53 11.72 4.04
N ASP A 128 12.32 12.43 4.85
CA ASP A 128 13.64 12.91 4.45
C ASP A 128 14.57 11.73 4.06
N ASP A 129 14.60 10.66 4.87
CA ASP A 129 15.38 9.44 4.57
C ASP A 129 14.91 8.75 3.27
N ARG A 130 13.62 8.72 3.02
CA ARG A 130 13.08 8.09 1.80
C ARG A 130 13.31 8.95 0.57
N LEU A 131 13.11 10.26 0.67
CA LEU A 131 13.39 11.18 -0.43
C LEU A 131 14.86 11.09 -0.86
N ALA A 132 15.79 11.00 0.08
CA ALA A 132 17.21 10.89 -0.23
C ALA A 132 17.58 9.65 -1.07
N LYS A 133 16.71 8.63 -1.11
CA LYS A 133 16.89 7.39 -1.88
C LYS A 133 16.22 7.41 -3.26
N LEU A 134 15.49 8.47 -3.58
CA LEU A 134 14.79 8.62 -4.86
C LEU A 134 15.64 9.38 -5.88
N SER A 135 15.28 9.27 -7.16
CA SER A 135 15.77 10.16 -8.20
C SER A 135 15.37 11.62 -7.93
N ALA A 136 16.10 12.59 -8.50
CA ALA A 136 15.76 14.02 -8.34
C ALA A 136 14.35 14.34 -8.86
N GLU A 137 13.92 13.67 -9.93
CA GLU A 137 12.59 13.81 -10.50
C GLU A 137 11.52 13.31 -9.54
N ASP A 138 11.69 12.10 -9.00
CA ASP A 138 10.75 11.50 -8.03
C ASP A 138 10.70 12.29 -6.72
N GLN A 139 11.83 12.82 -6.25
CA GLN A 139 11.86 13.72 -5.09
C GLN A 139 10.99 14.96 -5.34
N THR A 140 11.16 15.58 -6.52
CA THR A 140 10.39 16.77 -6.91
C THR A 140 8.89 16.45 -6.96
N ALA A 141 8.52 15.34 -7.59
CA ALA A 141 7.14 14.90 -7.68
C ALA A 141 6.52 14.60 -6.31
N ALA A 142 7.26 13.93 -5.42
CA ALA A 142 6.78 13.64 -4.07
C ALA A 142 6.58 14.91 -3.24
N LYS A 143 7.54 15.85 -3.28
CA LYS A 143 7.43 17.16 -2.60
C LYS A 143 6.27 17.99 -3.13
N ALA A 144 6.04 17.98 -4.45
CA ALA A 144 4.91 18.69 -5.06
C ALA A 144 3.56 18.16 -4.55
N LYS A 145 3.39 16.84 -4.43
CA LYS A 145 2.16 16.24 -3.89
C LYS A 145 1.94 16.56 -2.41
N ILE A 146 2.99 16.60 -1.59
CA ILE A 146 2.90 17.03 -0.19
C ILE A 146 2.46 18.49 -0.15
N LYS A 147 3.10 19.35 -0.94
CA LYS A 147 2.76 20.76 -1.02
C LYS A 147 1.31 20.98 -1.46
N GLU A 148 0.84 20.25 -2.48
CA GLU A 148 -0.56 20.32 -2.95
C GLU A 148 -1.56 20.08 -1.82
N VAL A 149 -1.31 19.09 -0.97
CA VAL A 149 -2.17 18.82 0.20
C VAL A 149 -2.11 19.97 1.18
N HIS A 150 -0.93 20.50 1.52
CA HIS A 150 -0.80 21.65 2.41
C HIS A 150 -1.50 22.89 1.85
N ASP A 151 -1.29 23.23 0.57
CA ASP A 151 -1.95 24.37 -0.08
C ASP A 151 -3.49 24.26 -0.06
N ALA A 152 -4.02 23.03 -0.10
CA ALA A 152 -5.46 22.78 -0.07
C ALA A 152 -6.10 23.04 1.32
N TYR A 153 -5.32 22.94 2.40
CA TYR A 153 -5.87 22.95 3.76
C TYR A 153 -5.32 24.04 4.68
N ASP A 154 -4.05 24.44 4.58
CA ASP A 154 -3.41 25.37 5.53
C ASP A 154 -3.95 26.81 5.48
N ASN A 155 -4.59 27.19 4.39
CA ASN A 155 -5.05 28.58 4.15
C ASN A 155 -6.58 28.72 4.15
N LYS A 156 -7.32 27.83 4.80
CA LYS A 156 -8.79 27.84 4.85
C LYS A 156 -9.31 28.10 6.25
#